data_154fc044002b9c8e0d26a154b2a720f2
#
_entry.id   154fc044002b9c8e0d26a154b2a720f2
#
_cell.length_a   1.000
_cell.length_b   1.000
_cell.length_c   1.000
_cell.angle_alpha   90.00
_cell.angle_beta   90.00
_cell.angle_gamma   90.00
#
_symmetry.space_group_name_H-M   'P 1'
#
loop_
_entity.id
_entity.type
_entity.pdbx_description
1 polymer ?
#
loop_
_entity_poly.entity_id
_entity_poly.type
_entity_poly.pdbx_seq_one_letter_code
_entity_poly.pdbx_strand_id
1 'polypeptide(L)'
;MSSPGTETSLEHAIRQSDVIVFATTAASPHLHDPEWFSHCPVVLHLSLRDLAPSIVQASCNVVDDIDHCLRAMTSLHLTEVATGHRRFVRTSLPHLLCGGELPARDRPIVFSPFGLGILDIAVGHWVYERLADRQAPVPRFYFDLQRA
;
A
#
# COMPACT_ATOMS: atom_id res chain seq x y z
N MET A 1 5.40 14.63 -23.55
CA MET A 1 4.80 13.33 -23.22
C MET A 1 5.82 12.27 -23.62
N SER A 2 6.54 11.71 -22.63
CA SER A 2 7.51 10.65 -22.89
C SER A 2 6.76 9.36 -23.16
N SER A 3 7.14 8.64 -24.23
CA SER A 3 6.62 7.33 -24.56
C SER A 3 6.85 6.37 -23.38
N PRO A 4 5.95 5.40 -23.08
CA PRO A 4 6.23 4.38 -22.10
C PRO A 4 7.48 3.62 -22.54
N GLY A 5 8.52 3.69 -21.73
CA GLY A 5 9.79 3.03 -22.00
C GLY A 5 9.61 1.53 -22.09
N THR A 6 10.23 0.95 -23.07
CA THR A 6 10.30 -0.49 -23.27
C THR A 6 11.08 -1.11 -22.11
N GLU A 7 10.53 -2.16 -21.55
CA GLU A 7 10.95 -2.92 -20.40
C GLU A 7 12.44 -3.28 -20.40
N THR A 8 13.20 -2.61 -19.61
CA THR A 8 14.47 -3.10 -19.07
C THR A 8 14.12 -4.00 -17.87
N SER A 9 14.99 -4.92 -17.45
CA SER A 9 14.69 -5.86 -16.37
C SER A 9 14.03 -5.19 -15.14
N LEU A 10 13.18 -5.91 -14.41
CA LEU A 10 12.51 -5.44 -13.19
C LEU A 10 13.51 -4.84 -12.18
N GLU A 11 14.67 -5.48 -12.01
CA GLU A 11 15.75 -4.96 -11.17
C GLU A 11 16.21 -3.58 -11.62
N HIS A 12 16.47 -3.39 -12.91
CA HIS A 12 16.91 -2.09 -13.44
C HIS A 12 15.85 -1.01 -13.22
N ALA A 13 14.58 -1.33 -13.47
CA ALA A 13 13.49 -0.40 -13.23
C ALA A 13 13.41 0.02 -11.75
N ILE A 14 13.54 -0.93 -10.83
CA ILE A 14 13.55 -0.65 -9.39
C ILE A 14 14.73 0.26 -9.02
N ARG A 15 15.96 -0.09 -9.45
CA ARG A 15 17.18 0.66 -9.11
C ARG A 15 17.22 2.09 -9.65
N GLN A 16 16.44 2.40 -10.70
CA GLN A 16 16.41 3.72 -11.34
C GLN A 16 15.19 4.58 -10.90
N SER A 17 14.35 4.06 -10.01
CA SER A 17 13.10 4.75 -9.65
C SER A 17 13.13 5.26 -8.22
N ASP A 18 12.94 6.56 -8.02
CA ASP A 18 12.80 7.17 -6.69
C ASP A 18 11.44 6.83 -6.04
N VAL A 19 10.42 6.57 -6.87
CA VAL A 19 9.07 6.16 -6.44
C VAL A 19 8.66 4.92 -7.23
N ILE A 20 8.29 3.87 -6.50
CA ILE A 20 7.92 2.57 -7.06
C ILE A 20 6.49 2.25 -6.62
N VAL A 21 5.65 1.81 -7.55
CA VAL A 21 4.28 1.36 -7.25
C VAL A 21 4.15 -0.12 -7.60
N PHE A 22 3.87 -0.95 -6.60
CA PHE A 22 3.47 -2.34 -6.82
C PHE A 22 1.96 -2.46 -6.74
N ALA A 23 1.34 -2.81 -7.86
CA ALA A 23 -0.09 -3.06 -8.02
C ALA A 23 -0.31 -4.37 -8.78
N THR A 24 0.33 -5.44 -8.30
CA THR A 24 0.30 -6.77 -8.90
C THR A 24 -0.79 -7.66 -8.30
N THR A 25 -0.93 -8.87 -8.81
CA THR A 25 -1.77 -9.93 -8.25
C THR A 25 -0.92 -11.09 -7.73
N ALA A 26 0.28 -10.80 -7.22
CA ALA A 26 1.22 -11.81 -6.77
C ALA A 26 0.61 -12.72 -5.68
N ALA A 27 0.70 -14.03 -5.89
CA ALA A 27 0.25 -15.04 -4.92
C ALA A 27 1.29 -15.28 -3.82
N SER A 28 2.56 -14.98 -4.09
CA SER A 28 3.70 -15.11 -3.17
C SER A 28 4.72 -14.01 -3.45
N PRO A 29 5.59 -13.66 -2.47
CA PRO A 29 6.68 -12.74 -2.68
C PRO A 29 7.58 -13.18 -3.84
N HIS A 30 7.89 -12.25 -4.73
CA HIS A 30 8.76 -12.50 -5.89
C HIS A 30 9.97 -11.56 -5.91
N LEU A 31 10.01 -10.57 -5.01
CA LEU A 31 11.16 -9.70 -4.79
C LEU A 31 11.86 -10.13 -3.50
N HIS A 32 13.13 -10.50 -3.58
CA HIS A 32 13.87 -11.11 -2.48
C HIS A 32 15.11 -10.33 -2.08
N ASP A 33 15.69 -9.55 -3.00
CA ASP A 33 16.97 -8.87 -2.78
C ASP A 33 16.76 -7.43 -2.31
N PRO A 34 17.08 -7.08 -1.04
CA PRO A 34 16.97 -5.72 -0.53
C PRO A 34 17.95 -4.75 -1.19
N GLU A 35 19.04 -5.22 -1.80
CA GLU A 35 20.02 -4.37 -2.46
C GLU A 35 19.44 -3.61 -3.67
N TRP A 36 18.35 -4.11 -4.26
CA TRP A 36 17.67 -3.39 -5.33
C TRP A 36 17.08 -2.05 -4.87
N PHE A 37 16.87 -1.90 -3.57
CA PHE A 37 16.29 -0.72 -2.93
C PHE A 37 17.33 0.13 -2.16
N SER A 38 18.62 -0.12 -2.34
CA SER A 38 19.70 0.54 -1.57
C SER A 38 19.78 2.06 -1.76
N HIS A 39 19.20 2.60 -2.84
CA HIS A 39 19.09 4.05 -3.08
C HIS A 39 17.94 4.72 -2.29
N CYS A 40 17.29 3.98 -1.37
CA CYS A 40 16.25 4.46 -0.45
C CYS A 40 15.00 5.05 -1.14
N PRO A 41 14.37 4.34 -2.09
CA PRO A 41 13.17 4.81 -2.77
C PRO A 41 11.95 4.84 -1.83
N VAL A 42 10.90 5.52 -2.29
CA VAL A 42 9.56 5.38 -1.70
C VAL A 42 8.78 4.31 -2.48
N VAL A 43 8.29 3.32 -1.77
CA VAL A 43 7.54 2.20 -2.36
C VAL A 43 6.08 2.26 -1.91
N LEU A 44 5.17 2.40 -2.86
CA LEU A 44 3.72 2.27 -2.65
C LEU A 44 3.34 0.82 -2.94
N HIS A 45 3.23 0.02 -1.88
CA HIS A 45 2.99 -1.42 -1.95
C HIS A 45 1.49 -1.73 -1.87
N LEU A 46 0.76 -1.43 -2.96
CA LEU A 46 -0.71 -1.55 -3.02
C LEU A 46 -1.18 -3.00 -3.20
N SER A 47 -0.35 -3.85 -3.75
CA SER A 47 -0.62 -5.27 -4.03
C SER A 47 -0.38 -6.21 -2.84
N LEU A 48 0.23 -5.72 -1.77
CA LEU A 48 0.37 -6.36 -0.46
C LEU A 48 1.29 -7.59 -0.36
N ARG A 49 1.74 -8.23 -1.46
CA ARG A 49 2.44 -9.54 -1.36
C ARG A 49 3.67 -9.69 -2.24
N ASP A 50 4.25 -8.60 -2.75
CA ASP A 50 5.39 -8.68 -3.66
C ASP A 50 6.73 -8.84 -2.95
N LEU A 51 6.86 -8.27 -1.76
CA LEU A 51 8.11 -8.14 -1.03
C LEU A 51 8.35 -9.32 -0.08
N ALA A 52 9.53 -9.92 -0.17
CA ALA A 52 9.97 -10.93 0.79
C ALA A 52 10.28 -10.32 2.18
N PRO A 53 10.29 -11.11 3.26
CA PRO A 53 10.64 -10.66 4.61
C PRO A 53 11.99 -9.95 4.71
N SER A 54 12.97 -10.30 3.88
CA SER A 54 14.29 -9.63 3.82
C SER A 54 14.17 -8.15 3.45
N ILE A 55 13.34 -7.82 2.47
CA ILE A 55 13.11 -6.43 2.04
C ILE A 55 12.31 -5.68 3.09
N VAL A 56 11.25 -6.28 3.63
CA VAL A 56 10.43 -5.67 4.68
C VAL A 56 11.28 -5.32 5.90
N GLN A 57 12.17 -6.21 6.35
CA GLN A 57 13.06 -5.95 7.49
C GLN A 57 14.10 -4.85 7.21
N ALA A 58 14.59 -4.74 5.98
CA ALA A 58 15.54 -3.71 5.56
C ALA A 58 14.89 -2.33 5.38
N SER A 59 13.56 -2.24 5.37
CA SER A 59 12.80 -1.04 5.04
C SER A 59 12.20 -0.35 6.28
N CYS A 60 11.85 0.91 6.13
CA CYS A 60 10.98 1.63 7.04
C CYS A 60 9.52 1.43 6.61
N ASN A 61 8.78 0.56 7.31
CA ASN A 61 7.43 0.21 6.93
C ASN A 61 6.41 1.13 7.59
N VAL A 62 5.56 1.72 6.76
CA VAL A 62 4.41 2.55 7.12
C VAL A 62 3.15 1.82 6.69
N VAL A 63 2.13 1.81 7.52
CA VAL A 63 0.85 1.13 7.26
C VAL A 63 -0.33 2.08 7.46
N ASP A 64 -1.49 1.74 6.99
CA ASP A 64 -2.75 2.42 7.37
C ASP A 64 -3.25 1.94 8.73
N ASP A 65 -3.27 0.62 8.96
CA ASP A 65 -3.61 0.00 10.24
C ASP A 65 -2.73 -1.24 10.46
N ILE A 66 -2.12 -1.35 11.65
CA ILE A 66 -1.15 -2.41 11.95
C ILE A 66 -1.82 -3.79 11.96
N ASP A 67 -2.96 -3.90 12.63
CA ASP A 67 -3.64 -5.19 12.78
C ASP A 67 -4.29 -5.66 11.48
N HIS A 68 -4.70 -4.75 10.62
CA HIS A 68 -5.21 -5.09 9.29
C HIS A 68 -4.09 -5.53 8.35
N CYS A 69 -2.97 -4.80 8.30
CA CYS A 69 -1.86 -5.12 7.41
C CYS A 69 -1.15 -6.43 7.75
N LEU A 70 -1.20 -6.87 9.02
CA LEU A 70 -0.61 -8.12 9.49
C LEU A 70 -1.58 -9.31 9.40
N ARG A 71 -2.40 -9.35 8.34
CA ARG A 71 -3.36 -10.43 8.07
C ARG A 71 -3.25 -10.91 6.61
N ALA A 72 -4.02 -11.91 6.27
CA ALA A 72 -4.22 -12.37 4.90
C ALA A 72 -2.93 -12.72 4.13
N MET A 73 -1.88 -13.13 4.83
CA MET A 73 -0.58 -13.51 4.25
C MET A 73 0.04 -12.37 3.41
N THR A 74 -0.12 -11.12 3.84
CA THR A 74 0.61 -9.99 3.25
C THR A 74 2.11 -10.12 3.46
N SER A 75 2.94 -9.35 2.74
CA SER A 75 4.39 -9.31 2.97
C SER A 75 4.75 -9.00 4.43
N LEU A 76 3.98 -8.11 5.08
CA LEU A 76 4.14 -7.78 6.49
C LEU A 76 3.76 -8.96 7.40
N HIS A 77 2.63 -9.63 7.14
CA HIS A 77 2.22 -10.82 7.89
C HIS A 77 3.24 -11.97 7.74
N LEU A 78 3.71 -12.23 6.52
CA LEU A 78 4.76 -13.21 6.27
C LEU A 78 6.05 -12.88 7.03
N THR A 79 6.38 -11.58 7.15
CA THR A 79 7.52 -11.12 7.94
C THR A 79 7.30 -11.33 9.43
N GLU A 80 6.11 -11.06 9.97
CA GLU A 80 5.76 -11.38 11.36
C GLU A 80 5.91 -12.87 11.64
N VAL A 81 5.37 -13.73 10.78
CA VAL A 81 5.50 -15.19 10.90
C VAL A 81 6.97 -15.62 10.90
N ALA A 82 7.78 -15.05 10.01
CA ALA A 82 9.21 -15.39 9.89
C ALA A 82 10.06 -14.90 11.06
N THR A 83 9.72 -13.75 11.67
CA THR A 83 10.54 -13.09 12.70
C THR A 83 10.00 -13.24 14.12
N GLY A 84 8.72 -13.58 14.28
CA GLY A 84 8.02 -13.66 15.56
C GLY A 84 7.76 -12.30 16.23
N HIS A 85 7.89 -11.19 15.50
CA HIS A 85 7.67 -9.84 16.06
C HIS A 85 7.18 -8.83 14.99
N ARG A 86 6.71 -7.64 15.43
CA ARG A 86 6.19 -6.54 14.60
C ARG A 86 7.09 -5.29 14.56
N ARG A 87 8.32 -5.37 15.09
CA ARG A 87 9.22 -4.21 15.22
C ARG A 87 9.66 -3.59 13.90
N PHE A 88 9.45 -4.28 12.80
CA PHE A 88 9.70 -3.77 11.45
C PHE A 88 8.63 -2.75 10.99
N VAL A 89 7.44 -2.71 11.60
CA VAL A 89 6.45 -1.64 11.37
C VAL A 89 6.87 -0.41 12.18
N ARG A 90 7.21 0.68 11.48
CA ARG A 90 7.72 1.89 12.12
C ARG A 90 6.62 2.82 12.62
N THR A 91 5.60 3.02 11.80
CA THR A 91 4.53 3.98 12.08
C THR A 91 3.29 3.68 11.24
N SER A 92 2.21 4.41 11.50
CA SER A 92 0.99 4.36 10.70
C SER A 92 0.71 5.70 10.03
N LEU A 93 -0.01 5.67 8.91
CA LEU A 93 -0.42 6.90 8.21
C LEU A 93 -1.25 7.84 9.09
N PRO A 94 -2.24 7.36 9.88
CA PRO A 94 -2.96 8.23 10.82
C PRO A 94 -2.04 8.94 11.83
N HIS A 95 -1.02 8.24 12.35
CA HIS A 95 -0.06 8.87 13.26
C HIS A 95 0.72 10.00 12.57
N LEU A 96 1.18 9.80 11.34
CA LEU A 96 1.87 10.82 10.56
C LEU A 96 0.97 12.04 10.27
N LEU A 97 -0.29 11.79 9.89
CA LEU A 97 -1.26 12.86 9.61
C LEU A 97 -1.62 13.68 10.87
N CYS A 98 -1.52 13.08 12.06
CA CYS A 98 -1.71 13.77 13.34
C CYS A 98 -0.44 14.48 13.85
N GLY A 99 0.56 14.68 13.03
CA GLY A 99 1.78 15.41 13.37
C GLY A 99 2.92 14.53 13.92
N GLY A 100 2.84 13.21 13.71
CA GLY A 100 3.95 12.31 14.00
C GLY A 100 5.18 12.58 13.13
N GLU A 101 6.34 12.17 13.60
CA GLU A 101 7.60 12.35 12.87
C GLU A 101 7.64 11.53 11.58
N LEU A 102 8.04 12.18 10.49
CA LEU A 102 8.30 11.50 9.22
C LEU A 102 9.50 10.57 9.36
N PRO A 103 9.46 9.39 8.74
CA PRO A 103 10.62 8.49 8.71
C PRO A 103 11.85 9.15 8.10
N ALA A 104 13.02 8.87 8.68
CA ALA A 104 14.28 9.26 8.09
C ALA A 104 14.48 8.55 6.73
N ARG A 105 15.12 9.23 5.79
CA ARG A 105 15.44 8.68 4.46
C ARG A 105 16.80 7.95 4.44
N ASP A 106 17.05 7.15 5.45
CA ASP A 106 18.27 6.33 5.60
C ASP A 106 18.09 4.89 5.09
N ARG A 107 16.86 4.56 4.69
CA ARG A 107 16.46 3.26 4.14
C ARG A 107 15.21 3.40 3.27
N PRO A 108 14.84 2.39 2.46
CA PRO A 108 13.60 2.41 1.70
C PRO A 108 12.40 2.66 2.59
N ILE A 109 11.48 3.53 2.17
CA ILE A 109 10.20 3.73 2.85
C ILE A 109 9.15 2.94 2.09
N VAL A 110 8.55 1.94 2.76
CA VAL A 110 7.50 1.10 2.17
C VAL A 110 6.18 1.45 2.83
N PHE A 111 5.25 2.00 2.05
CA PHE A 111 3.88 2.21 2.48
C PHE A 111 2.99 1.07 1.98
N SER A 112 2.44 0.29 2.89
CA SER A 112 1.57 -0.86 2.60
C SER A 112 0.18 -0.62 3.18
N PRO A 113 -0.73 0.05 2.44
CA PRO A 113 -2.12 0.19 2.88
C PRO A 113 -2.88 -1.10 2.63
N PHE A 114 -3.61 -1.58 3.62
CA PHE A 114 -4.52 -2.72 3.45
C PHE A 114 -5.92 -2.27 2.99
N GLY A 115 -6.26 -1.01 3.28
CA GLY A 115 -7.56 -0.42 3.06
C GLY A 115 -8.42 -0.46 4.33
N LEU A 116 -9.11 0.63 4.56
CA LEU A 116 -9.99 0.81 5.71
C LEU A 116 -11.39 1.16 5.21
N GLY A 117 -12.39 0.32 5.50
CA GLY A 117 -13.78 0.55 5.09
C GLY A 117 -14.36 1.89 5.56
N ILE A 118 -13.81 2.46 6.64
CA ILE A 118 -14.19 3.80 7.10
C ILE A 118 -13.89 4.91 6.06
N LEU A 119 -12.85 4.69 5.22
CA LEU A 119 -12.52 5.65 4.15
C LEU A 119 -13.58 5.64 3.05
N ASP A 120 -14.15 4.47 2.72
CA ASP A 120 -15.25 4.36 1.75
C ASP A 120 -16.49 5.09 2.25
N ILE A 121 -16.80 4.96 3.55
CA ILE A 121 -17.90 5.67 4.19
C ILE A 121 -17.65 7.20 4.17
N ALA A 122 -16.43 7.63 4.49
CA ALA A 122 -16.07 9.04 4.51
C ALA A 122 -16.18 9.67 3.10
N VAL A 123 -15.67 8.98 2.07
CA VAL A 123 -15.77 9.41 0.68
C VAL A 123 -17.23 9.42 0.22
N GLY A 124 -17.99 8.37 0.55
CA GLY A 124 -19.42 8.28 0.23
C GLY A 124 -20.22 9.41 0.86
N HIS A 125 -19.96 9.75 2.12
CA HIS A 125 -20.57 10.88 2.82
C HIS A 125 -20.22 12.22 2.15
N TRP A 126 -18.94 12.44 1.86
CA TRP A 126 -18.47 13.64 1.18
C TRP A 126 -19.11 13.82 -0.22
N VAL A 127 -19.25 12.74 -0.99
CA VAL A 127 -19.95 12.77 -2.30
C VAL A 127 -21.42 13.08 -2.10
N TYR A 128 -22.07 12.44 -1.13
CA TYR A 128 -23.48 12.65 -0.83
C TYR A 128 -23.78 14.12 -0.49
N GLU A 129 -23.01 14.75 0.39
CA GLU A 129 -23.18 16.16 0.74
C GLU A 129 -23.06 17.07 -0.49
N ARG A 130 -22.07 16.82 -1.37
CA ARG A 130 -21.86 17.63 -2.59
C ARG A 130 -22.95 17.44 -3.65
N LEU A 131 -23.60 16.29 -3.69
CA LEU A 131 -24.70 16.01 -4.61
C LEU A 131 -26.04 16.53 -4.07
N ALA A 132 -26.26 16.50 -2.77
CA ALA A 132 -27.48 17.01 -2.13
C ALA A 132 -27.70 18.49 -2.45
N ASP A 133 -26.64 19.30 -2.46
CA ASP A 133 -26.69 20.72 -2.82
C ASP A 133 -27.01 20.99 -4.30
N ARG A 134 -26.81 19.99 -5.18
CA ARG A 134 -26.95 20.19 -6.63
C ARG A 134 -28.30 19.78 -7.21
N GLN A 135 -29.24 19.29 -6.40
CA GLN A 135 -30.54 18.74 -6.85
C GLN A 135 -30.42 17.74 -8.03
N ALA A 136 -29.27 17.09 -8.16
CA ALA A 136 -29.04 16.10 -9.19
C ALA A 136 -29.90 14.86 -8.92
N PRO A 137 -30.58 14.29 -9.95
CA PRO A 137 -31.31 13.05 -9.76
C PRO A 137 -30.33 11.94 -9.34
N VAL A 138 -30.49 11.44 -8.12
CA VAL A 138 -29.71 10.32 -7.63
C VAL A 138 -30.14 9.06 -8.40
N PRO A 139 -29.24 8.39 -9.14
CA PRO A 139 -29.59 7.15 -9.80
C PRO A 139 -30.03 6.12 -8.76
N ARG A 140 -31.22 5.57 -8.92
CA ARG A 140 -31.70 4.48 -8.06
C ARG A 140 -31.02 3.20 -8.49
N PHE A 141 -30.12 2.68 -7.69
CA PHE A 141 -29.59 1.33 -7.85
C PHE A 141 -30.66 0.35 -7.37
N TYR A 142 -31.31 -0.34 -8.30
CA TYR A 142 -32.15 -1.48 -7.98
C TYR A 142 -31.26 -2.72 -7.93
N PHE A 143 -31.05 -3.28 -6.74
CA PHE A 143 -30.61 -4.64 -6.63
C PHE A 143 -31.82 -5.53 -6.93
N ASP A 144 -31.84 -6.16 -8.08
CA ASP A 144 -32.87 -7.17 -8.40
C ASP A 144 -32.56 -8.45 -7.61
N LEU A 145 -33.14 -8.53 -6.41
CA LEU A 145 -33.03 -9.69 -5.51
C LEU A 145 -33.82 -10.92 -6.00
N GLN A 146 -34.46 -10.85 -7.20
CA GLN A 146 -35.30 -11.95 -7.72
C GLN A 146 -34.58 -12.90 -8.67
N ARG A 147 -33.25 -12.78 -8.82
CA ARG A 147 -32.44 -13.72 -9.61
C ARG A 147 -31.40 -14.42 -8.74
N ALA A 148 -31.85 -15.17 -7.73
CA ALA A 148 -31.08 -16.19 -7.02
C ALA A 148 -31.81 -17.53 -7.19
#